data_4aff928c28e32712018cf08919b3634a
#
_entry.id   4aff928c28e32712018cf08919b3634a
#
_cell.length_a   1.000
_cell.length_b   1.000
_cell.length_c   1.000
_cell.angle_alpha   90.00
_cell.angle_beta   90.00
_cell.angle_gamma   90.00
#
_symmetry.space_group_name_H-M   'P 1'
#
loop_
_entity.id
_entity.type
_entity.pdbx_description
1 polymer ?
#
loop_
_entity_poly.entity_id
_entity_poly.type
_entity_poly.pdbx_seq_one_letter_code
_entity_poly.pdbx_strand_id
1 'polypeptide(L)'
;MNIIIDPKVSGEELRRQLYAGNLIILTHLRALENFVDYTREQLIDLFRPYEPEHVHEHIDPAEMARILGGWKPRFIHSDTSKKLVREIIQEAGFPAEQTHYDLPKPRTSFPQGHLTTGVAFAFPWHRDTWYSAPAQQINWWLPIFPVREDNAMSFDPASFARAVPNSSGAFDYYRNNASRLTTAQQVTREQQARPAALSHQPEQQLVIIPAPGQILLFSGTQLHVSIPNTSGLARYSVDFRTVDVPDLLSGRAAPLVDVQCTGTAIRDFLNVADGSAFDEELVTKLYGAPPSDAMLVFEAPNA
;
A
#
# COMPACT_ATOMS: atom_id res chain seq x y z
N MET A 1 -15.57 6.72 -13.27
CA MET A 1 -14.21 6.96 -12.73
C MET A 1 -13.55 8.05 -13.55
N ASN A 2 -12.98 9.06 -12.88
CA ASN A 2 -12.18 10.11 -13.50
C ASN A 2 -10.78 10.10 -12.88
N ILE A 3 -9.78 10.58 -13.64
CA ILE A 3 -8.47 10.92 -13.12
C ILE A 3 -8.44 12.42 -12.93
N ILE A 4 -8.20 12.89 -11.71
CA ILE A 4 -8.18 14.30 -11.34
C ILE A 4 -6.76 14.65 -10.92
N ILE A 5 -6.18 15.69 -11.52
CA ILE A 5 -4.80 16.12 -11.24
C ILE A 5 -4.85 17.44 -10.49
N ASP A 6 -4.14 17.51 -9.36
CA ASP A 6 -4.01 18.70 -8.49
C ASP A 6 -5.32 19.46 -8.25
N PRO A 7 -6.39 18.79 -7.79
CA PRO A 7 -7.64 19.47 -7.53
C PRO A 7 -7.47 20.47 -6.38
N LYS A 8 -7.91 21.70 -6.62
CA LYS A 8 -7.87 22.78 -5.60
C LYS A 8 -9.10 22.70 -4.70
N VAL A 9 -9.15 21.68 -3.86
CA VAL A 9 -10.27 21.41 -2.95
C VAL A 9 -9.75 21.03 -1.57
N SER A 10 -10.62 20.99 -0.56
CA SER A 10 -10.26 20.56 0.79
C SER A 10 -9.94 19.06 0.83
N GLY A 11 -9.20 18.60 1.85
CA GLY A 11 -8.95 17.19 2.10
C GLY A 11 -10.25 16.37 2.24
N GLU A 12 -11.32 16.96 2.81
CA GLU A 12 -12.63 16.32 2.86
C GLU A 12 -13.20 16.07 1.46
N GLU A 13 -13.13 17.05 0.57
CA GLU A 13 -13.63 16.89 -0.80
C GLU A 13 -12.75 15.91 -1.58
N LEU A 14 -11.42 15.89 -1.36
CA LEU A 14 -10.54 14.86 -1.92
C LEU A 14 -11.03 13.46 -1.53
N ARG A 15 -11.31 13.22 -0.25
CA ARG A 15 -11.81 11.93 0.22
C ARG A 15 -13.15 11.56 -0.42
N ARG A 16 -14.08 12.53 -0.52
CA ARG A 16 -15.38 12.30 -1.20
C ARG A 16 -15.21 11.85 -2.65
N GLN A 17 -14.30 12.49 -3.39
CA GLN A 17 -13.99 12.10 -4.78
C GLN A 17 -13.40 10.68 -4.86
N LEU A 18 -12.51 10.33 -3.94
CA LEU A 18 -11.93 8.98 -3.85
C LEU A 18 -12.98 7.93 -3.49
N TYR A 19 -13.87 8.21 -2.55
CA TYR A 19 -15.00 7.32 -2.20
C TYR A 19 -16.05 7.19 -3.31
N ALA A 20 -16.10 8.17 -4.20
CA ALA A 20 -16.92 8.09 -5.42
C ALA A 20 -16.24 7.30 -6.56
N GLY A 21 -15.04 6.77 -6.33
CA GLY A 21 -14.31 5.93 -7.27
C GLY A 21 -13.40 6.68 -8.22
N ASN A 22 -13.15 7.97 -8.01
CA ASN A 22 -12.17 8.71 -8.80
C ASN A 22 -10.74 8.39 -8.34
N LEU A 23 -9.77 8.60 -9.22
CA LEU A 23 -8.34 8.57 -8.94
C LEU A 23 -7.82 10.00 -8.88
N ILE A 24 -6.91 10.28 -7.94
CA ILE A 24 -6.33 11.63 -7.80
C ILE A 24 -4.81 11.50 -7.91
N ILE A 25 -4.19 12.40 -8.68
CA ILE A 25 -2.73 12.54 -8.76
C ILE A 25 -2.37 13.92 -8.21
N LEU A 26 -1.48 13.95 -7.21
CA LEU A 26 -0.89 15.18 -6.70
C LEU A 26 0.55 15.28 -7.18
N THR A 27 0.97 16.47 -7.64
CA THR A 27 2.23 16.63 -8.36
C THR A 27 3.18 17.69 -7.76
N HIS A 28 2.69 18.56 -6.88
CA HIS A 28 3.45 19.72 -6.40
C HIS A 28 3.62 19.72 -4.88
N LEU A 29 3.96 18.55 -4.30
CA LEU A 29 4.21 18.43 -2.87
C LEU A 29 5.73 18.39 -2.63
N ARG A 30 6.27 19.37 -1.91
CA ARG A 30 7.70 19.42 -1.57
C ARG A 30 8.12 18.27 -0.67
N ALA A 31 7.27 17.89 0.27
CA ALA A 31 7.51 16.75 1.14
C ALA A 31 7.63 15.44 0.34
N LEU A 32 6.86 15.32 -0.74
CA LEU A 32 6.93 14.17 -1.64
C LEU A 32 8.27 14.09 -2.39
N GLU A 33 8.76 15.23 -2.90
CA GLU A 33 10.09 15.29 -3.53
C GLU A 33 11.18 14.87 -2.55
N ASN A 34 11.16 15.40 -1.32
CA ASN A 34 12.09 15.03 -0.26
C ASN A 34 12.01 13.52 0.08
N PHE A 35 10.82 12.94 0.08
CA PHE A 35 10.64 11.51 0.36
C PHE A 35 11.17 10.64 -0.77
N VAL A 36 10.96 11.03 -2.02
CA VAL A 36 11.49 10.33 -3.20
C VAL A 36 13.02 10.35 -3.19
N ASP A 37 13.62 11.50 -2.95
CA ASP A 37 15.07 11.64 -2.91
C ASP A 37 15.69 10.83 -1.75
N TYR A 38 15.13 10.93 -0.55
CA TYR A 38 15.54 10.12 0.59
C TYR A 38 15.49 8.61 0.29
N THR A 39 14.40 8.15 -0.31
CA THR A 39 14.23 6.73 -0.64
C THR A 39 15.19 6.28 -1.73
N ARG A 40 15.40 7.13 -2.75
CA ARG A 40 16.34 6.87 -3.85
C ARG A 40 17.77 6.73 -3.36
N GLU A 41 18.22 7.65 -2.50
CA GLU A 41 19.55 7.58 -1.88
C GLU A 41 19.74 6.26 -1.10
N GLN A 42 18.76 5.87 -0.30
CA GLN A 42 18.77 4.60 0.43
C GLN A 42 18.91 3.38 -0.52
N LEU A 43 18.24 3.38 -1.66
CA LEU A 43 18.31 2.28 -2.64
C LEU A 43 19.65 2.28 -3.38
N ILE A 44 20.18 3.44 -3.75
CA ILE A 44 21.50 3.56 -4.38
C ILE A 44 22.58 3.04 -3.43
N ASP A 45 22.55 3.44 -2.17
CA ASP A 45 23.53 2.98 -1.18
C ASP A 45 23.40 1.48 -0.88
N LEU A 46 22.16 0.96 -0.84
CA LEU A 46 21.86 -0.46 -0.59
C LEU A 46 22.45 -1.38 -1.66
N PHE A 47 22.44 -0.96 -2.91
CA PHE A 47 22.78 -1.79 -4.05
C PHE A 47 24.16 -1.50 -4.67
N ARG A 48 24.93 -0.55 -4.11
CA ARG A 48 26.28 -0.28 -4.62
C ARG A 48 27.12 -1.56 -4.80
N PRO A 49 27.86 -1.70 -5.89
CA PRO A 49 28.12 -0.72 -6.95
C PRO A 49 27.11 -0.71 -8.10
N TYR A 50 25.99 -1.43 -7.98
CA TYR A 50 25.00 -1.61 -9.05
C TYR A 50 23.93 -0.53 -9.02
N GLU A 51 23.42 -0.18 -10.20
CA GLU A 51 22.22 0.67 -10.33
C GLU A 51 21.00 -0.09 -9.83
N PRO A 52 20.14 0.50 -8.97
CA PRO A 52 18.97 -0.19 -8.41
C PRO A 52 18.04 -0.80 -9.46
N GLU A 53 17.82 -0.12 -10.59
CA GLU A 53 16.92 -0.59 -11.65
C GLU A 53 17.47 -1.82 -12.40
N HIS A 54 18.80 -2.07 -12.37
CA HIS A 54 19.49 -3.18 -13.02
C HIS A 54 20.02 -4.24 -12.04
N VAL A 55 19.79 -4.09 -10.75
CA VAL A 55 20.39 -4.94 -9.71
C VAL A 55 20.06 -6.43 -9.87
N HIS A 56 18.92 -6.77 -10.44
CA HIS A 56 18.49 -8.16 -10.71
C HIS A 56 19.37 -8.89 -11.73
N GLU A 57 20.17 -8.17 -12.51
CA GLU A 57 21.15 -8.74 -13.45
C GLU A 57 22.41 -9.25 -12.73
N HIS A 58 22.64 -8.83 -11.49
CA HIS A 58 23.87 -9.04 -10.73
C HIS A 58 23.67 -9.82 -9.43
N ILE A 59 22.47 -9.81 -8.87
CA ILE A 59 22.15 -10.41 -7.56
C ILE A 59 21.09 -11.48 -7.75
N ASP A 60 21.34 -12.70 -7.27
CA ASP A 60 20.37 -13.79 -7.33
C ASP A 60 19.14 -13.56 -6.41
N PRO A 61 18.01 -14.24 -6.65
CA PRO A 61 16.78 -14.05 -5.90
C PRO A 61 16.89 -14.26 -4.39
N ALA A 62 17.72 -15.20 -3.92
CA ALA A 62 17.86 -15.50 -2.50
C ALA A 62 18.62 -14.39 -1.78
N GLU A 63 19.71 -13.92 -2.36
CA GLU A 63 20.48 -12.80 -1.82
C GLU A 63 19.67 -11.50 -1.92
N MET A 64 18.91 -11.29 -2.99
CA MET A 64 17.99 -10.17 -3.12
C MET A 64 16.94 -10.16 -2.00
N ALA A 65 16.33 -11.32 -1.70
CA ALA A 65 15.37 -11.46 -0.61
C ALA A 65 16.03 -11.12 0.75
N ARG A 66 17.28 -11.54 0.97
CA ARG A 66 18.04 -11.25 2.19
C ARG A 66 18.33 -9.76 2.35
N ILE A 67 18.82 -9.10 1.29
CA ILE A 67 19.13 -7.66 1.28
C ILE A 67 17.87 -6.83 1.56
N LEU A 68 16.80 -7.07 0.80
CA LEU A 68 15.53 -6.36 0.97
C LEU A 68 14.87 -6.68 2.32
N GLY A 69 14.95 -7.93 2.77
CA GLY A 69 14.44 -8.36 4.07
C GLY A 69 15.11 -7.64 5.24
N GLY A 70 16.39 -7.33 5.13
CA GLY A 70 17.12 -6.53 6.12
C GLY A 70 16.85 -5.01 6.02
N TRP A 71 16.69 -4.49 4.81
CA TRP A 71 16.50 -3.04 4.59
C TRP A 71 15.07 -2.58 4.87
N LYS A 72 14.05 -3.28 4.37
CA LYS A 72 12.64 -2.85 4.45
C LYS A 72 12.16 -2.57 5.86
N PRO A 73 12.40 -3.41 6.88
CA PRO A 73 11.99 -3.09 8.25
C PRO A 73 12.62 -1.80 8.76
N ARG A 74 13.93 -1.59 8.51
CA ARG A 74 14.63 -0.36 8.94
C ARG A 74 14.05 0.88 8.28
N PHE A 75 13.74 0.81 6.97
CA PHE A 75 13.09 1.90 6.24
C PHE A 75 11.69 2.19 6.78
N ILE A 76 10.87 1.17 6.96
CA ILE A 76 9.48 1.26 7.43
C ILE A 76 9.40 1.93 8.81
N HIS A 77 10.30 1.55 9.74
CA HIS A 77 10.28 2.02 11.12
C HIS A 77 11.15 3.26 11.35
N SER A 78 11.87 3.74 10.35
CA SER A 78 12.69 4.94 10.42
C SER A 78 11.86 6.17 10.78
N ASP A 79 12.35 6.98 11.73
CA ASP A 79 11.71 8.24 12.10
C ASP A 79 11.68 9.23 10.93
N THR A 80 12.70 9.20 10.07
CA THR A 80 12.73 10.01 8.84
C THR A 80 11.61 9.60 7.89
N SER A 81 11.44 8.31 7.62
CA SER A 81 10.35 7.81 6.76
C SER A 81 8.97 8.21 7.30
N LYS A 82 8.74 8.01 8.60
CA LYS A 82 7.50 8.38 9.26
C LYS A 82 7.22 9.89 9.22
N LYS A 83 8.25 10.70 9.50
CA LYS A 83 8.17 12.16 9.45
C LYS A 83 7.77 12.65 8.05
N LEU A 84 8.49 12.20 7.02
CA LEU A 84 8.24 12.63 5.65
C LEU A 84 6.84 12.22 5.16
N VAL A 85 6.35 11.03 5.50
CA VAL A 85 4.96 10.62 5.18
C VAL A 85 3.94 11.55 5.85
N ARG A 86 4.13 11.91 7.11
CA ARG A 86 3.24 12.84 7.81
C ARG A 86 3.24 14.22 7.14
N GLU A 87 4.40 14.70 6.73
CA GLU A 87 4.54 15.97 5.99
C GLU A 87 3.81 15.92 4.63
N ILE A 88 3.90 14.81 3.88
CA ILE A 88 3.16 14.61 2.62
C ILE A 88 1.63 14.72 2.87
N ILE A 89 1.13 14.02 3.88
CA ILE A 89 -0.30 14.00 4.22
C ILE A 89 -0.80 15.41 4.59
N GLN A 90 -0.02 16.14 5.40
CA GLN A 90 -0.36 17.51 5.82
C GLN A 90 -0.32 18.48 4.64
N GLU A 91 0.72 18.42 3.80
CA GLU A 91 0.87 19.28 2.62
C GLU A 91 -0.24 19.03 1.59
N ALA A 92 -0.75 17.79 1.50
CA ALA A 92 -1.90 17.43 0.69
C ALA A 92 -3.25 17.94 1.26
N GLY A 93 -3.25 18.62 2.41
CA GLY A 93 -4.44 19.27 3.01
C GLY A 93 -5.29 18.33 3.87
N PHE A 94 -4.76 17.20 4.34
CA PHE A 94 -5.45 16.32 5.28
C PHE A 94 -5.19 16.80 6.73
N PRO A 95 -6.24 16.98 7.56
CA PRO A 95 -6.09 17.44 8.95
C PRO A 95 -5.31 16.43 9.79
N ALA A 96 -4.18 16.85 10.36
CA ALA A 96 -3.26 15.95 11.06
C ALA A 96 -3.90 15.24 12.27
N GLU A 97 -4.69 15.98 13.06
CA GLU A 97 -5.34 15.48 14.28
C GLU A 97 -6.46 14.47 13.99
N GLN A 98 -7.03 14.51 12.77
CA GLN A 98 -8.14 13.65 12.37
C GLN A 98 -7.70 12.48 11.49
N THR A 99 -6.51 12.56 10.94
CA THR A 99 -6.00 11.57 9.99
C THR A 99 -5.05 10.60 10.67
N HIS A 100 -5.28 9.32 10.45
CA HIS A 100 -4.35 8.25 10.81
C HIS A 100 -3.75 7.65 9.54
N TYR A 101 -2.50 7.21 9.63
CA TYR A 101 -1.75 6.61 8.52
C TYR A 101 -1.09 5.31 8.93
N ASP A 102 -0.94 4.37 8.02
CA ASP A 102 -0.08 3.23 8.23
C ASP A 102 1.36 3.51 7.75
N LEU A 103 2.30 2.73 8.25
CA LEU A 103 3.72 2.93 7.95
C LEU A 103 4.02 2.73 6.45
N PRO A 104 4.95 3.52 5.88
CA PRO A 104 5.29 3.44 4.45
C PRO A 104 5.89 2.07 4.11
N LYS A 105 5.35 1.42 3.08
CA LYS A 105 5.75 0.08 2.65
C LYS A 105 6.48 0.14 1.32
N PRO A 106 7.82 -0.03 1.31
CA PRO A 106 8.56 -0.10 0.06
C PRO A 106 8.22 -1.38 -0.69
N ARG A 107 7.86 -1.22 -1.96
CA ARG A 107 7.51 -2.28 -2.90
C ARG A 107 8.55 -2.40 -3.98
N THR A 108 8.87 -3.62 -4.34
CA THR A 108 9.78 -3.92 -5.43
C THR A 108 9.10 -4.89 -6.38
N SER A 109 9.20 -4.62 -7.69
CA SER A 109 8.73 -5.51 -8.73
C SER A 109 9.89 -5.76 -9.68
N PHE A 110 10.38 -7.00 -9.72
CA PHE A 110 11.48 -7.39 -10.59
C PHE A 110 10.98 -7.92 -11.93
N PRO A 111 11.73 -7.66 -13.02
CA PRO A 111 11.36 -8.15 -14.33
C PRO A 111 11.51 -9.67 -14.43
N GLN A 112 10.80 -10.24 -15.42
CA GLN A 112 10.91 -11.66 -15.80
C GLN A 112 10.72 -12.67 -14.67
N GLY A 113 10.03 -12.27 -13.61
CA GLY A 113 9.76 -13.14 -12.46
C GLY A 113 10.98 -13.45 -11.59
N HIS A 114 12.06 -12.66 -11.66
CA HIS A 114 13.30 -12.84 -10.89
C HIS A 114 13.01 -13.08 -9.38
N LEU A 115 12.18 -12.25 -8.77
CA LEU A 115 11.65 -12.47 -7.42
C LEU A 115 10.23 -11.92 -7.35
N THR A 116 9.23 -12.78 -7.07
CA THR A 116 7.81 -12.42 -7.05
C THR A 116 7.09 -12.84 -5.77
N THR A 117 7.84 -13.22 -4.75
CA THR A 117 7.34 -13.75 -3.47
C THR A 117 7.94 -13.00 -2.29
N GLY A 118 7.46 -13.26 -1.08
CA GLY A 118 7.99 -12.66 0.14
C GLY A 118 8.05 -11.14 0.07
N VAL A 119 9.25 -10.59 0.17
CA VAL A 119 9.53 -9.14 0.16
C VAL A 119 9.22 -8.44 -1.17
N ALA A 120 9.09 -9.19 -2.27
CA ALA A 120 8.78 -8.69 -3.61
C ALA A 120 7.48 -9.31 -4.17
N PHE A 121 6.51 -9.59 -3.30
CA PHE A 121 5.26 -10.24 -3.69
C PHE A 121 4.53 -9.45 -4.79
N ALA A 122 4.27 -10.12 -5.92
CA ALA A 122 3.50 -9.57 -7.03
C ALA A 122 2.00 -9.76 -6.75
N PHE A 123 1.31 -8.68 -6.43
CA PHE A 123 -0.11 -8.71 -6.10
C PHE A 123 -0.95 -8.94 -7.37
N PRO A 124 -1.77 -10.00 -7.42
CA PRO A 124 -2.78 -10.19 -8.47
C PRO A 124 -3.91 -9.16 -8.33
N TRP A 125 -4.94 -9.22 -9.17
CA TRP A 125 -6.15 -8.42 -9.02
C TRP A 125 -6.74 -8.56 -7.61
N HIS A 126 -6.82 -7.43 -6.88
CA HIS A 126 -7.31 -7.40 -5.50
C HIS A 126 -7.89 -6.03 -5.13
N ARG A 127 -8.60 -6.03 -4.00
CA ARG A 127 -8.95 -4.82 -3.25
C ARG A 127 -8.22 -4.85 -1.93
N ASP A 128 -7.78 -3.73 -1.42
CA ASP A 128 -7.16 -3.70 -0.09
C ASP A 128 -8.16 -4.08 1.01
N THR A 129 -9.45 -3.81 0.79
CA THR A 129 -10.51 -4.21 1.72
C THR A 129 -10.65 -5.73 1.89
N TRP A 130 -10.14 -6.54 0.97
CA TRP A 130 -10.05 -8.00 1.12
C TRP A 130 -8.96 -8.44 2.11
N TYR A 131 -8.09 -7.51 2.51
CA TYR A 131 -7.06 -7.68 3.53
C TYR A 131 -7.46 -7.04 4.87
N SER A 132 -8.76 -6.98 5.16
CA SER A 132 -9.34 -6.41 6.38
C SER A 132 -9.10 -4.90 6.56
N ALA A 133 -8.84 -4.20 5.45
CA ALA A 133 -8.76 -2.75 5.48
C ALA A 133 -10.17 -2.14 5.63
N PRO A 134 -10.32 -1.03 6.38
CA PRO A 134 -11.60 -0.33 6.48
C PRO A 134 -12.01 0.28 5.14
N ALA A 135 -13.33 0.42 4.91
CA ALA A 135 -13.88 1.00 3.68
C ALA A 135 -13.48 2.48 3.48
N GLN A 136 -13.09 3.16 4.57
CA GLN A 136 -12.59 4.53 4.58
C GLN A 136 -11.12 4.65 4.17
N GLN A 137 -10.42 3.53 3.95
CA GLN A 137 -9.02 3.55 3.58
C GLN A 137 -8.79 4.23 2.24
N ILE A 138 -7.84 5.15 2.23
CA ILE A 138 -7.27 5.77 1.03
C ILE A 138 -5.84 5.28 0.88
N ASN A 139 -5.51 4.77 -0.29
CA ASN A 139 -4.18 4.34 -0.67
C ASN A 139 -3.43 5.51 -1.32
N TRP A 140 -2.16 5.63 -0.96
CA TRP A 140 -1.20 6.56 -1.53
C TRP A 140 -0.07 5.74 -2.13
N TRP A 141 0.17 5.89 -3.43
CA TRP A 141 1.19 5.13 -4.14
C TRP A 141 2.07 6.07 -4.96
N LEU A 142 3.39 5.92 -4.81
CA LEU A 142 4.36 6.75 -5.50
C LEU A 142 5.53 5.91 -6.04
N PRO A 143 5.99 6.15 -7.28
CA PRO A 143 7.20 5.54 -7.82
C PRO A 143 8.45 6.30 -7.34
N ILE A 144 9.55 5.58 -7.11
CA ILE A 144 10.86 6.15 -6.74
C ILE A 144 11.72 6.41 -7.98
N PHE A 145 11.64 5.52 -8.96
CA PHE A 145 12.24 5.67 -10.29
C PHE A 145 11.14 5.70 -11.35
N PRO A 146 11.44 6.11 -12.59
CA PRO A 146 10.45 6.13 -13.66
C PRO A 146 9.75 4.78 -13.83
N VAL A 147 8.43 4.82 -13.96
CA VAL A 147 7.61 3.63 -14.27
C VAL A 147 7.13 3.69 -15.72
N ARG A 148 6.77 2.52 -16.26
CA ARG A 148 6.30 2.32 -17.63
C ARG A 148 5.00 1.54 -17.63
N GLU A 149 4.34 1.50 -18.77
CA GLU A 149 3.09 0.77 -18.94
C GLU A 149 3.21 -0.71 -18.55
N ASP A 150 4.36 -1.32 -18.77
CA ASP A 150 4.66 -2.73 -18.54
C ASP A 150 5.25 -3.05 -17.15
N ASN A 151 5.24 -2.07 -16.22
CA ASN A 151 5.62 -2.28 -14.82
C ASN A 151 4.84 -1.41 -13.81
N ALA A 152 3.80 -0.71 -14.25
CA ALA A 152 2.98 0.18 -13.44
C ALA A 152 1.88 -0.56 -12.66
N MET A 153 0.86 0.18 -12.24
CA MET A 153 -0.39 -0.34 -11.68
C MET A 153 -1.53 -0.20 -12.67
N SER A 154 -2.44 -1.16 -12.65
CA SER A 154 -3.66 -1.13 -13.45
C SER A 154 -4.90 -1.24 -12.57
N PHE A 155 -5.98 -0.58 -13.00
CA PHE A 155 -7.28 -0.56 -12.33
C PHE A 155 -8.36 -1.13 -13.25
N ASP A 156 -9.42 -1.70 -12.64
CA ASP A 156 -10.65 -2.04 -13.34
C ASP A 156 -11.78 -1.08 -12.91
N PRO A 157 -12.03 -0.02 -13.69
CA PRO A 157 -13.07 0.96 -13.37
C PRO A 157 -14.48 0.38 -13.28
N ALA A 158 -14.78 -0.65 -14.07
CA ALA A 158 -16.10 -1.25 -14.14
C ALA A 158 -16.48 -2.03 -12.88
N SER A 159 -15.48 -2.49 -12.12
CA SER A 159 -15.68 -3.28 -10.92
C SER A 159 -15.75 -2.45 -9.63
N PHE A 160 -15.63 -1.12 -9.66
CA PHE A 160 -15.59 -0.31 -8.42
C PHE A 160 -16.78 -0.56 -7.48
N ALA A 161 -18.01 -0.56 -8.01
CA ALA A 161 -19.23 -0.80 -7.25
C ALA A 161 -19.88 -2.16 -7.57
N ARG A 162 -19.13 -3.10 -8.17
CA ARG A 162 -19.60 -4.44 -8.55
C ARG A 162 -18.80 -5.50 -7.81
N ALA A 163 -19.51 -6.49 -7.26
CA ALA A 163 -18.86 -7.63 -6.61
C ALA A 163 -18.07 -8.46 -7.63
N VAL A 164 -16.87 -8.89 -7.21
CA VAL A 164 -15.99 -9.78 -7.96
C VAL A 164 -15.76 -11.05 -7.13
N PRO A 165 -15.92 -12.25 -7.70
CA PRO A 165 -15.56 -13.48 -7.01
C PRO A 165 -14.10 -13.44 -6.54
N ASN A 166 -13.87 -13.67 -5.25
CA ASN A 166 -12.57 -13.52 -4.64
C ASN A 166 -12.32 -14.53 -3.51
N SER A 167 -11.08 -14.63 -3.07
CA SER A 167 -10.65 -15.57 -2.04
C SER A 167 -10.55 -14.94 -0.63
N SER A 168 -11.11 -13.76 -0.40
CA SER A 168 -10.96 -13.07 0.89
C SER A 168 -11.59 -13.80 2.08
N GLY A 169 -12.56 -14.69 1.85
CA GLY A 169 -13.16 -15.50 2.91
C GLY A 169 -12.18 -16.41 3.67
N ALA A 170 -11.01 -16.68 3.09
CA ALA A 170 -9.96 -17.44 3.76
C ALA A 170 -8.96 -16.55 4.53
N PHE A 171 -9.09 -15.22 4.47
CA PHE A 171 -8.16 -14.29 5.08
C PHE A 171 -8.64 -13.84 6.46
N ASP A 172 -7.74 -13.98 7.44
CA ASP A 172 -7.88 -13.42 8.78
C ASP A 172 -6.70 -12.53 9.08
N TYR A 173 -6.96 -11.28 9.46
CA TYR A 173 -5.94 -10.27 9.72
C TYR A 173 -4.96 -10.69 10.82
N TYR A 174 -5.46 -11.24 11.92
CA TYR A 174 -4.63 -11.57 13.08
C TYR A 174 -3.73 -12.77 12.83
N ARG A 175 -4.24 -13.79 12.13
CA ARG A 175 -3.43 -14.93 11.68
C ARG A 175 -2.36 -14.51 10.68
N ASN A 176 -2.71 -13.59 9.77
CA ASN A 176 -1.72 -13.03 8.84
C ASN A 176 -0.61 -12.29 9.57
N ASN A 177 -0.92 -11.49 10.59
CA ASN A 177 0.09 -10.80 11.41
C ASN A 177 1.04 -11.78 12.09
N ALA A 178 0.53 -12.84 12.70
CA ALA A 178 1.35 -13.85 13.34
C ALA A 178 2.33 -14.55 12.39
N SER A 179 1.99 -14.65 11.09
CA SER A 179 2.83 -15.28 10.05
C SER A 179 3.80 -14.32 9.35
N ARG A 180 3.73 -13.01 9.57
CA ARG A 180 4.55 -12.01 8.83
C ARG A 180 6.05 -12.25 8.88
N LEU A 181 6.59 -12.65 10.02
CA LEU A 181 8.03 -12.90 10.19
C LEU A 181 8.53 -14.08 9.36
N THR A 182 7.74 -15.16 9.29
CA THR A 182 8.13 -16.38 8.57
C THR A 182 7.97 -16.26 7.07
N THR A 183 7.14 -15.33 6.59
CA THR A 183 6.79 -15.20 5.18
C THR A 183 7.59 -14.15 4.43
N ALA A 184 8.22 -13.20 5.14
CA ALA A 184 8.96 -12.09 4.52
C ALA A 184 10.20 -12.56 3.71
N GLN A 185 10.85 -13.62 4.14
CA GLN A 185 12.07 -14.16 3.50
C GLN A 185 11.81 -15.32 2.53
N GLN A 186 10.56 -15.66 2.26
CA GLN A 186 10.24 -16.77 1.36
C GLN A 186 10.55 -16.42 -0.10
N VAL A 187 11.28 -17.30 -0.77
CA VAL A 187 11.59 -17.22 -2.21
C VAL A 187 10.72 -18.15 -3.07
N THR A 188 9.89 -19.00 -2.44
CA THR A 188 8.99 -19.93 -3.12
C THR A 188 7.53 -19.59 -2.92
N ARG A 189 6.69 -19.82 -3.94
CA ARG A 189 5.26 -19.44 -3.96
C ARG A 189 4.36 -20.29 -3.06
N GLU A 190 4.83 -21.38 -2.49
CA GLU A 190 3.97 -22.48 -2.02
C GLU A 190 3.14 -22.22 -0.77
N GLN A 191 3.20 -21.06 -0.09
CA GLN A 191 2.62 -20.97 1.25
C GLN A 191 1.84 -19.70 1.63
N GLN A 192 1.52 -18.78 0.72
CA GLN A 192 0.65 -17.66 1.08
C GLN A 192 -0.53 -17.52 0.12
N ALA A 193 -1.67 -18.12 0.51
CA ALA A 193 -2.95 -17.75 -0.07
C ALA A 193 -3.30 -16.30 0.37
N ARG A 194 -2.91 -15.33 -0.43
CA ARG A 194 -3.34 -13.94 -0.25
C ARG A 194 -4.65 -13.72 -0.98
N PRO A 195 -5.55 -12.87 -0.46
CA PRO A 195 -6.78 -12.51 -1.14
C PRO A 195 -6.53 -12.04 -2.58
N ALA A 196 -7.29 -12.62 -3.51
CA ALA A 196 -7.21 -12.31 -4.93
C ALA A 196 -8.56 -12.52 -5.59
N ALA A 197 -8.78 -11.83 -6.72
CA ALA A 197 -9.90 -12.12 -7.60
C ALA A 197 -9.74 -13.51 -8.24
N LEU A 198 -10.85 -14.25 -8.31
CA LEU A 198 -10.90 -15.56 -8.95
C LEU A 198 -11.28 -15.40 -10.41
N SER A 199 -10.38 -15.79 -11.31
CA SER A 199 -10.63 -15.79 -12.78
C SER A 199 -11.08 -14.44 -13.35
N HIS A 200 -10.62 -13.34 -12.76
CA HIS A 200 -10.99 -11.99 -13.20
C HIS A 200 -10.25 -11.59 -14.49
N GLN A 201 -11.03 -11.15 -15.47
CA GLN A 201 -10.53 -10.53 -16.71
C GLN A 201 -11.32 -9.23 -16.92
N PRO A 202 -10.70 -8.06 -16.71
CA PRO A 202 -11.37 -6.78 -16.88
C PRO A 202 -11.70 -6.50 -18.35
N GLU A 203 -12.87 -5.92 -18.59
CA GLU A 203 -13.26 -5.46 -19.94
C GLU A 203 -12.41 -4.28 -20.41
N GLN A 204 -12.01 -3.43 -19.46
CA GLN A 204 -11.12 -2.30 -19.67
C GLN A 204 -10.11 -2.23 -18.54
N GLN A 205 -8.84 -2.07 -18.89
CA GLN A 205 -7.77 -1.78 -17.93
C GLN A 205 -7.36 -0.32 -18.06
N LEU A 206 -7.26 0.34 -16.90
CA LEU A 206 -6.75 1.70 -16.80
C LEU A 206 -5.37 1.66 -16.16
N VAL A 207 -4.32 1.81 -16.96
CA VAL A 207 -2.94 1.86 -16.48
C VAL A 207 -2.60 3.28 -16.07
N ILE A 208 -2.06 3.46 -14.85
CA ILE A 208 -1.66 4.76 -14.31
C ILE A 208 -0.15 4.80 -14.18
N ILE A 209 0.47 5.81 -14.79
CA ILE A 209 1.92 5.99 -14.89
C ILE A 209 2.31 7.35 -14.31
N PRO A 210 2.32 7.53 -12.97
CA PRO A 210 2.81 8.76 -12.39
C PRO A 210 4.35 8.82 -12.49
N ALA A 211 4.88 10.02 -12.64
CA ALA A 211 6.31 10.24 -12.58
C ALA A 211 6.83 10.24 -11.13
N PRO A 212 8.13 10.01 -10.88
CA PRO A 212 8.73 10.31 -9.59
C PRO A 212 8.45 11.76 -9.17
N GLY A 213 8.05 11.97 -7.93
CA GLY A 213 7.56 13.28 -7.45
C GLY A 213 6.05 13.49 -7.65
N GLN A 214 5.34 12.50 -8.23
CA GLN A 214 3.88 12.44 -8.27
C GLN A 214 3.37 11.32 -7.37
N ILE A 215 2.21 11.50 -6.76
CA ILE A 215 1.59 10.49 -5.92
C ILE A 215 0.14 10.23 -6.36
N LEU A 216 -0.19 8.96 -6.53
CA LEU A 216 -1.52 8.48 -6.87
C LEU A 216 -2.30 8.14 -5.61
N LEU A 217 -3.50 8.73 -5.47
CA LEU A 217 -4.45 8.42 -4.41
C LEU A 217 -5.64 7.66 -4.98
N PHE A 218 -6.09 6.62 -4.28
CA PHE A 218 -7.26 5.84 -4.64
C PHE A 218 -7.88 5.16 -3.41
N SER A 219 -9.18 4.86 -3.48
CA SER A 219 -9.86 4.14 -2.40
C SER A 219 -9.36 2.70 -2.29
N GLY A 220 -9.22 2.18 -1.07
CA GLY A 220 -8.89 0.77 -0.80
C GLY A 220 -9.90 -0.23 -1.38
N THR A 221 -11.08 0.24 -1.81
CA THR A 221 -12.09 -0.59 -2.51
C THR A 221 -11.89 -0.67 -4.04
N GLN A 222 -10.96 0.08 -4.62
CA GLN A 222 -10.63 -0.05 -6.04
C GLN A 222 -10.03 -1.43 -6.35
N LEU A 223 -10.56 -2.09 -7.38
CA LEU A 223 -9.94 -3.32 -7.90
C LEU A 223 -8.72 -2.94 -8.73
N HIS A 224 -7.55 -3.40 -8.30
CA HIS A 224 -6.29 -3.05 -8.93
C HIS A 224 -5.29 -4.21 -8.92
N VAL A 225 -4.24 -4.08 -9.73
CA VAL A 225 -3.18 -5.08 -9.88
C VAL A 225 -1.83 -4.42 -10.09
N SER A 226 -0.77 -5.05 -9.60
CA SER A 226 0.58 -4.77 -10.09
C SER A 226 0.77 -5.48 -11.42
N ILE A 227 0.98 -4.73 -12.51
CA ILE A 227 1.24 -5.33 -13.83
C ILE A 227 2.49 -6.21 -13.72
N PRO A 228 2.46 -7.46 -14.25
CA PRO A 228 3.66 -8.29 -14.31
C PRO A 228 4.77 -7.54 -15.03
N ASN A 229 5.91 -7.38 -14.36
CA ASN A 229 6.99 -6.54 -14.87
C ASN A 229 7.73 -7.20 -16.05
N THR A 230 7.56 -6.65 -17.24
CA THR A 230 8.25 -7.06 -18.47
C THR A 230 9.16 -5.96 -19.03
N SER A 231 9.34 -4.86 -18.29
CA SER A 231 10.11 -3.68 -18.73
C SER A 231 11.62 -3.89 -18.83
N GLY A 232 12.16 -4.99 -18.29
CA GLY A 232 13.60 -5.19 -18.14
C GLY A 232 14.24 -4.40 -16.99
N LEU A 233 13.49 -3.60 -16.24
CA LEU A 233 13.97 -2.79 -15.13
C LEU A 233 13.28 -3.18 -13.82
N ALA A 234 13.99 -3.19 -12.72
CA ALA A 234 13.39 -3.32 -11.40
C ALA A 234 12.63 -2.03 -11.05
N ARG A 235 11.33 -2.17 -10.69
CA ARG A 235 10.50 -1.05 -10.22
C ARG A 235 10.55 -0.97 -8.71
N TYR A 236 10.77 0.24 -8.21
CA TYR A 236 10.66 0.58 -6.79
C TYR A 236 9.57 1.62 -6.59
N SER A 237 8.69 1.36 -5.65
CA SER A 237 7.62 2.27 -5.25
C SER A 237 7.39 2.20 -3.76
N VAL A 238 6.73 3.19 -3.20
CA VAL A 238 6.28 3.16 -1.81
C VAL A 238 4.77 3.34 -1.79
N ASP A 239 4.09 2.63 -0.92
CA ASP A 239 2.69 2.84 -0.61
C ASP A 239 2.50 3.02 0.91
N PHE A 240 1.56 3.86 1.25
CA PHE A 240 1.00 4.00 2.60
C PHE A 240 -0.50 4.28 2.48
N ARG A 241 -1.20 4.23 3.60
CA ARG A 241 -2.64 4.39 3.63
C ARG A 241 -3.01 5.41 4.67
N THR A 242 -4.19 6.03 4.48
CA THR A 242 -4.79 6.92 5.47
C THR A 242 -6.23 6.54 5.73
N VAL A 243 -6.68 6.86 6.97
CA VAL A 243 -8.07 6.79 7.41
C VAL A 243 -8.37 8.06 8.17
N ASP A 244 -9.52 8.69 7.88
CA ASP A 244 -10.00 9.89 8.57
C ASP A 244 -11.03 9.49 9.62
N VAL A 245 -10.85 9.97 10.86
CA VAL A 245 -11.72 9.61 12.00
C VAL A 245 -13.16 10.10 11.83
N PRO A 246 -13.43 11.35 11.44
CA PRO A 246 -14.77 11.80 11.11
C PRO A 246 -15.50 10.94 10.08
N ASP A 247 -14.80 10.49 9.02
CA ASP A 247 -15.39 9.61 8.00
C ASP A 247 -15.69 8.23 8.58
N LEU A 248 -14.78 7.70 9.42
CA LEU A 248 -14.98 6.42 10.11
C LEU A 248 -16.20 6.47 11.03
N LEU A 249 -16.36 7.52 11.84
CA LEU A 249 -17.45 7.67 12.79
C LEU A 249 -18.81 7.93 12.12
N SER A 250 -18.82 8.65 10.99
CA SER A 250 -20.03 8.92 10.22
C SER A 250 -20.42 7.80 9.26
N GLY A 251 -19.56 6.78 9.07
CA GLY A 251 -19.77 5.72 8.08
C GLY A 251 -19.60 6.18 6.63
N ARG A 252 -18.98 7.35 6.39
CA ARG A 252 -18.72 7.85 5.05
C ARG A 252 -17.56 7.07 4.43
N ALA A 253 -17.81 6.31 3.38
CA ALA A 253 -16.85 5.40 2.79
C ALA A 253 -17.15 5.11 1.32
N ALA A 254 -16.20 4.46 0.66
CA ALA A 254 -16.45 3.84 -0.64
C ALA A 254 -17.34 2.57 -0.51
N PRO A 255 -17.99 2.14 -1.59
CA PRO A 255 -18.81 0.92 -1.56
C PRO A 255 -18.01 -0.32 -1.12
N LEU A 256 -18.59 -1.09 -0.20
CA LEU A 256 -18.04 -2.36 0.26
C LEU A 256 -18.93 -3.51 -0.24
N VAL A 257 -18.57 -4.13 -1.35
CA VAL A 257 -19.51 -4.99 -2.12
C VAL A 257 -19.23 -6.50 -2.06
N ASP A 258 -17.98 -6.90 -1.69
CA ASP A 258 -17.55 -8.29 -1.84
C ASP A 258 -16.50 -8.74 -0.79
N VAL A 259 -16.45 -8.08 0.35
CA VAL A 259 -15.54 -8.39 1.45
C VAL A 259 -16.06 -9.56 2.27
N GLN A 260 -15.20 -10.56 2.50
CA GLN A 260 -15.51 -11.76 3.29
C GLN A 260 -14.44 -12.06 4.35
N CYS A 261 -13.35 -11.28 4.40
CA CYS A 261 -12.26 -11.45 5.37
C CYS A 261 -12.71 -11.10 6.80
N THR A 262 -11.93 -11.55 7.79
CA THR A 262 -12.16 -11.30 9.21
C THR A 262 -11.04 -10.47 9.84
N GLY A 263 -11.33 -9.86 11.00
CA GLY A 263 -10.41 -8.93 11.67
C GLY A 263 -10.40 -7.53 11.06
N THR A 264 -9.46 -6.70 11.50
CA THR A 264 -9.30 -5.34 10.99
C THR A 264 -7.86 -4.87 11.04
N ALA A 265 -7.42 -4.20 9.98
CA ALA A 265 -6.10 -3.58 9.89
C ALA A 265 -6.03 -2.19 10.56
N ILE A 266 -7.13 -1.68 11.11
CA ILE A 266 -7.20 -0.31 11.66
C ILE A 266 -6.16 -0.05 12.77
N ARG A 267 -5.78 -1.09 13.50
CA ARG A 267 -4.79 -1.02 14.59
C ARG A 267 -3.35 -0.79 14.12
N ASP A 268 -3.07 -0.95 12.83
CA ASP A 268 -1.76 -0.61 12.24
C ASP A 268 -1.59 0.90 11.99
N PHE A 269 -2.64 1.71 12.17
CA PHE A 269 -2.63 3.12 11.82
C PHE A 269 -2.28 3.98 13.03
N LEU A 270 -1.47 5.01 12.78
CA LEU A 270 -0.98 5.98 13.74
C LEU A 270 -1.48 7.38 13.40
N ASN A 271 -1.78 8.19 14.40
CA ASN A 271 -2.20 9.57 14.18
C ASN A 271 -1.09 10.41 13.51
N VAL A 272 -1.46 11.23 12.53
CA VAL A 272 -0.50 12.06 11.78
C VAL A 272 0.12 13.15 12.65
N ALA A 273 -0.61 13.71 13.62
CA ALA A 273 -0.11 14.79 14.47
C ALA A 273 0.95 14.30 15.47
N ASP A 274 0.64 13.24 16.21
CA ASP A 274 1.45 12.82 17.36
C ASP A 274 1.99 11.39 17.30
N GLY A 275 1.54 10.57 16.33
CA GLY A 275 1.95 9.18 16.19
C GLY A 275 1.24 8.23 17.16
N SER A 276 0.20 8.66 17.87
CA SER A 276 -0.59 7.78 18.74
C SER A 276 -1.38 6.75 17.91
N ALA A 277 -1.61 5.57 18.48
CA ALA A 277 -2.52 4.58 17.91
C ALA A 277 -3.97 5.03 18.02
N PHE A 278 -4.86 4.38 17.26
CA PHE A 278 -6.30 4.55 17.46
C PHE A 278 -6.70 4.19 18.91
N ASP A 279 -7.69 4.91 19.41
CA ASP A 279 -8.35 4.57 20.67
C ASP A 279 -8.93 3.14 20.61
N GLU A 280 -8.45 2.25 21.46
CA GLU A 280 -8.83 0.83 21.48
C GLU A 280 -10.31 0.63 21.84
N GLU A 281 -10.89 1.52 22.66
CA GLU A 281 -12.33 1.46 22.96
C GLU A 281 -13.15 1.74 21.72
N LEU A 282 -12.74 2.75 20.92
CA LEU A 282 -13.36 3.08 19.66
C LEU A 282 -13.23 1.91 18.65
N VAL A 283 -12.04 1.36 18.52
CA VAL A 283 -11.79 0.24 17.59
C VAL A 283 -12.62 -0.98 17.99
N THR A 284 -12.64 -1.32 19.27
CA THR A 284 -13.45 -2.44 19.78
C THR A 284 -14.94 -2.21 19.57
N LYS A 285 -15.43 -0.99 19.72
CA LYS A 285 -16.83 -0.63 19.45
C LYS A 285 -17.22 -0.81 17.98
N LEU A 286 -16.31 -0.49 17.04
CA LEU A 286 -16.58 -0.52 15.60
C LEU A 286 -16.34 -1.90 14.98
N TYR A 287 -15.35 -2.64 15.45
CA TYR A 287 -14.87 -3.88 14.82
C TYR A 287 -14.91 -5.10 15.73
N GLY A 288 -15.34 -4.95 16.99
CA GLY A 288 -15.32 -6.01 18.00
C GLY A 288 -13.95 -6.16 18.67
N ALA A 289 -13.94 -6.89 19.79
CA ALA A 289 -12.71 -7.23 20.49
C ALA A 289 -11.87 -8.22 19.64
N PRO A 290 -10.54 -8.06 19.61
CA PRO A 290 -9.68 -9.03 18.95
C PRO A 290 -9.66 -10.36 19.72
N PRO A 291 -9.31 -11.49 19.06
CA PRO A 291 -9.04 -12.74 19.78
C PRO A 291 -7.98 -12.54 20.86
N SER A 292 -8.08 -13.30 21.94
CA SER A 292 -7.17 -13.16 23.12
C SER A 292 -5.70 -13.48 22.82
N ASP A 293 -5.46 -14.25 21.75
CA ASP A 293 -4.14 -14.64 21.24
C ASP A 293 -3.70 -13.83 20.01
N ALA A 294 -4.44 -12.74 19.69
CA ALA A 294 -4.18 -11.93 18.49
C ALA A 294 -2.87 -11.15 18.64
N MET A 295 -2.06 -11.18 17.59
CA MET A 295 -0.99 -10.20 17.41
C MET A 295 -1.62 -8.91 16.86
N LEU A 296 -1.81 -7.91 17.73
CA LEU A 296 -2.49 -6.65 17.39
C LEU A 296 -1.62 -5.70 16.59
N VAL A 297 -0.34 -5.62 16.95
CA VAL A 297 0.65 -4.76 16.28
C VAL A 297 1.84 -5.62 15.90
N PHE A 298 2.29 -5.48 14.67
CA PHE A 298 3.52 -6.11 14.24
C PHE A 298 4.71 -5.20 14.58
N GLU A 299 5.45 -5.56 15.60
CA GLU A 299 6.75 -4.96 15.90
C GLU A 299 7.84 -5.78 15.22
N ALA A 300 8.65 -5.15 14.36
CA ALA A 300 9.83 -5.81 13.83
C ALA A 300 10.78 -6.14 14.99
N PRO A 301 11.41 -7.33 15.03
CA PRO A 301 12.44 -7.60 16.01
C PRO A 301 13.50 -6.51 15.94
N ASN A 302 13.91 -6.01 17.09
CA ASN A 302 15.02 -5.07 17.18
C ASN A 302 16.22 -5.68 16.44
N ALA A 303 16.73 -4.95 15.45
CA ALA A 303 17.87 -5.35 14.64
C ALA A 303 19.18 -5.24 15.44
#